data_291acc09233785ab47c86f7b69bc29d4
#
_entry.id   291acc09233785ab47c86f7b69bc29d4
#
_cell.length_a   1.000
_cell.length_b   1.000
_cell.length_c   1.000
_cell.angle_alpha   90.00
_cell.angle_beta   90.00
_cell.angle_gamma   90.00
#
_symmetry.space_group_name_H-M   'P 1'
#
loop_
_entity.id
_entity.type
_entity.pdbx_description
1 polymer ?
#
loop_
_entity_poly.entity_id
_entity_poly.type
_entity_poly.pdbx_seq_one_letter_code
_entity_poly.pdbx_strand_id
1 'polypeptide(L)'
;MSGADIRRAAADLLTLTLDSRRTLDDAMDTSQIFNTLEGSDRGFARAIASAALRNLGHIDHALTPLLSRPLPAVTAPIRALLRTGVTQLWLMDTPPHAAVGETVEAAKAWPEARSGGAFLNAVLRRADRERPDFSTLSPVTIWPDWLQKAFTDALGEEAAIALAKAQLSEPVLYLTPKSDPDKVAAETGGEVVPGGAVRVPGGSVEDKDGF
;
A
#
# COMPACT_ATOMS: atom_id res chain seq x y z
N MET A 1 12.88 12.10 -11.62
CA MET A 1 11.43 12.38 -11.76
C MET A 1 10.94 13.18 -10.57
N SER A 2 9.74 13.78 -10.65
CA SER A 2 9.22 14.58 -9.53
C SER A 2 8.57 13.70 -8.47
N GLY A 3 8.49 14.19 -7.23
CA GLY A 3 7.73 13.51 -6.19
C GLY A 3 6.26 13.30 -6.55
N ALA A 4 5.69 14.19 -7.36
CA ALA A 4 4.33 14.07 -7.87
C ALA A 4 4.15 12.88 -8.83
N ASP A 5 5.14 12.59 -9.67
CA ASP A 5 5.09 11.45 -10.60
C ASP A 5 5.04 10.12 -9.83
N ILE A 6 5.78 10.01 -8.74
CA ILE A 6 5.79 8.83 -7.86
C ILE A 6 4.39 8.62 -7.25
N ARG A 7 3.76 9.70 -6.74
CA ARG A 7 2.42 9.64 -6.12
C ARG A 7 1.35 9.33 -7.14
N ARG A 8 1.47 9.88 -8.36
CA ARG A 8 0.60 9.57 -9.48
C ARG A 8 0.72 8.11 -9.90
N ALA A 9 1.95 7.58 -9.99
CA ALA A 9 2.18 6.17 -10.29
C ALA A 9 1.56 5.25 -9.23
N ALA A 10 1.79 5.53 -7.93
CA ALA A 10 1.17 4.75 -6.86
C ALA A 10 -0.38 4.79 -6.92
N ALA A 11 -0.97 5.95 -7.19
CA ALA A 11 -2.42 6.09 -7.34
C ALA A 11 -2.96 5.40 -8.60
N ASP A 12 -2.19 5.40 -9.70
CA ASP A 12 -2.55 4.66 -10.92
C ASP A 12 -2.57 3.16 -10.67
N LEU A 13 -1.56 2.61 -9.96
CA LEU A 13 -1.56 1.21 -9.52
C LEU A 13 -2.80 0.87 -8.68
N LEU A 14 -3.19 1.74 -7.75
CA LEU A 14 -4.41 1.54 -6.95
C LEU A 14 -5.67 1.58 -7.81
N THR A 15 -5.75 2.47 -8.78
CA THR A 15 -6.90 2.56 -9.71
C THR A 15 -6.99 1.30 -10.57
N LEU A 16 -5.89 0.84 -11.15
CA LEU A 16 -5.85 -0.37 -11.96
C LEU A 16 -6.23 -1.61 -11.13
N THR A 17 -5.76 -1.70 -9.89
CA THR A 17 -6.05 -2.84 -9.02
C THR A 17 -7.50 -2.83 -8.53
N LEU A 18 -7.99 -1.72 -8.01
CA LEU A 18 -9.27 -1.67 -7.30
C LEU A 18 -10.48 -1.40 -8.22
N ASP A 19 -10.30 -0.59 -9.24
CA ASP A 19 -11.39 -0.19 -10.13
C ASP A 19 -11.38 -1.01 -11.44
N SER A 20 -10.19 -1.41 -11.95
CA SER A 20 -10.07 -2.27 -13.14
C SER A 20 -9.90 -3.76 -12.80
N ARG A 21 -9.89 -4.13 -11.52
CA ARG A 21 -9.83 -5.51 -11.02
C ARG A 21 -8.60 -6.29 -11.50
N ARG A 22 -7.47 -5.63 -11.59
CA ARG A 22 -6.18 -6.26 -11.93
C ARG A 22 -5.46 -6.70 -10.66
N THR A 23 -4.56 -7.66 -10.78
CA THR A 23 -3.56 -7.90 -9.72
C THR A 23 -2.60 -6.71 -9.64
N LEU A 24 -1.89 -6.55 -8.52
CA LEU A 24 -0.88 -5.48 -8.43
C LEU A 24 0.25 -5.69 -9.45
N ASP A 25 0.64 -6.93 -9.71
CA ASP A 25 1.66 -7.27 -10.70
C ASP A 25 1.21 -6.87 -12.12
N ASP A 26 -0.02 -7.25 -12.52
CA ASP A 26 -0.60 -6.81 -13.79
C ASP A 26 -0.72 -5.28 -13.89
N ALA A 27 -1.02 -4.61 -12.79
CA ALA A 27 -1.09 -3.16 -12.72
C ALA A 27 0.30 -2.53 -12.94
N MET A 28 1.35 -3.09 -12.31
CA MET A 28 2.73 -2.65 -12.50
C MET A 28 3.20 -2.84 -13.94
N ASP A 29 2.86 -3.94 -14.59
CA ASP A 29 3.23 -4.21 -15.98
C ASP A 29 2.50 -3.27 -16.96
N THR A 30 1.27 -2.86 -16.62
CA THR A 30 0.38 -2.10 -17.51
C THR A 30 0.48 -0.59 -17.33
N SER A 31 0.82 -0.12 -16.13
CA SER A 31 0.86 1.31 -15.82
C SER A 31 1.98 2.02 -16.56
N GLN A 32 1.61 2.89 -17.51
CA GLN A 32 2.59 3.66 -18.27
C GLN A 32 3.42 4.57 -17.36
N ILE A 33 2.78 5.27 -16.42
CA ILE A 33 3.49 6.19 -15.51
C ILE A 33 4.42 5.42 -14.56
N PHE A 34 4.01 4.28 -14.03
CA PHE A 34 4.86 3.45 -13.17
C PHE A 34 6.07 2.92 -13.93
N ASN A 35 5.91 2.56 -15.20
CA ASN A 35 6.99 2.06 -16.05
C ASN A 35 8.00 3.12 -16.50
N THR A 36 7.73 4.42 -16.26
CA THR A 36 8.74 5.48 -16.42
C THR A 36 9.60 5.70 -15.18
N LEU A 37 9.22 5.12 -14.03
CA LEU A 37 9.99 5.23 -12.79
C LEU A 37 11.14 4.23 -12.77
N GLU A 38 12.26 4.62 -12.15
CA GLU A 38 13.46 3.81 -12.00
C GLU A 38 13.94 3.78 -10.54
N GLY A 39 14.72 2.78 -10.17
CA GLY A 39 15.40 2.68 -8.88
C GLY A 39 14.49 2.91 -7.67
N SER A 40 14.93 3.77 -6.76
CA SER A 40 14.22 4.09 -5.52
C SER A 40 12.84 4.71 -5.73
N ASP A 41 12.63 5.48 -6.82
CA ASP A 41 11.34 6.11 -7.13
C ASP A 41 10.29 5.06 -7.46
N ARG A 42 10.66 4.06 -8.28
CA ARG A 42 9.84 2.90 -8.61
C ARG A 42 9.51 2.07 -7.36
N GLY A 43 10.55 1.80 -6.54
CA GLY A 43 10.39 1.11 -5.26
C GLY A 43 9.44 1.83 -4.31
N PHE A 44 9.54 3.15 -4.20
CA PHE A 44 8.68 3.93 -3.32
C PHE A 44 7.22 3.98 -3.80
N ALA A 45 6.97 4.12 -5.10
CA ALA A 45 5.60 4.04 -5.64
C ALA A 45 4.95 2.68 -5.36
N ARG A 46 5.70 1.58 -5.55
CA ARG A 46 5.27 0.21 -5.21
C ARG A 46 4.98 0.08 -3.71
N ALA A 47 5.86 0.61 -2.85
CA ALA A 47 5.70 0.54 -1.40
C ALA A 47 4.42 1.25 -0.94
N ILE A 48 4.13 2.45 -1.47
CA ILE A 48 2.88 3.17 -1.17
C ILE A 48 1.66 2.34 -1.60
N ALA A 49 1.64 1.82 -2.83
CA ALA A 49 0.52 1.03 -3.34
C ALA A 49 0.32 -0.26 -2.51
N SER A 50 1.39 -0.98 -2.19
CA SER A 50 1.35 -2.21 -1.38
C SER A 50 0.85 -1.95 0.03
N ALA A 51 1.34 -0.88 0.69
CA ALA A 51 0.90 -0.49 2.02
C ALA A 51 -0.58 -0.08 2.03
N ALA A 52 -1.03 0.68 1.01
CA ALA A 52 -2.42 1.06 0.84
C ALA A 52 -3.34 -0.14 0.65
N LEU A 53 -2.97 -1.10 -0.18
CA LEU A 53 -3.77 -2.31 -0.43
C LEU A 53 -3.84 -3.21 0.81
N ARG A 54 -2.74 -3.38 1.52
CA ARG A 54 -2.68 -4.18 2.76
C ARG A 54 -3.59 -3.61 3.85
N ASN A 55 -3.71 -2.29 3.93
CA ASN A 55 -4.47 -1.60 4.95
C ASN A 55 -5.78 -0.99 4.41
N LEU A 56 -6.28 -1.44 3.26
CA LEU A 56 -7.34 -0.77 2.51
C LEU A 56 -8.59 -0.50 3.35
N GLY A 57 -9.09 -1.50 4.06
CA GLY A 57 -10.27 -1.36 4.89
C GLY A 57 -10.07 -0.40 6.06
N HIS A 58 -8.93 -0.45 6.74
CA HIS A 58 -8.58 0.50 7.80
C HIS A 58 -8.49 1.94 7.27
N ILE A 59 -7.83 2.12 6.11
CA ILE A 59 -7.72 3.42 5.45
C ILE A 59 -9.10 3.97 5.08
N ASP A 60 -9.93 3.17 4.41
CA ASP A 60 -11.26 3.59 3.98
C ASP A 60 -12.19 3.90 5.16
N HIS A 61 -12.10 3.09 6.23
CA HIS A 61 -12.83 3.34 7.48
C HIS A 61 -12.43 4.69 8.10
N ALA A 62 -11.13 4.95 8.22
CA ALA A 62 -10.61 6.19 8.80
C ALA A 62 -10.83 7.43 7.89
N LEU A 63 -10.86 7.26 6.58
CA LEU A 63 -11.16 8.33 5.62
C LEU A 63 -12.62 8.75 5.65
N THR A 64 -13.55 7.81 5.85
CA THR A 64 -15.00 8.04 5.75
C THR A 64 -15.46 9.26 6.56
N PRO A 65 -15.13 9.43 7.85
CA PRO A 65 -15.57 10.60 8.63
C PRO A 65 -14.95 11.93 8.19
N LEU A 66 -13.87 11.89 7.41
CA LEU A 66 -13.19 13.08 6.91
C LEU A 66 -13.84 13.62 5.63
N LEU A 67 -14.72 12.85 5.01
CA LEU A 67 -15.34 13.19 3.73
C LEU A 67 -16.74 13.79 3.92
N SER A 68 -17.10 14.74 3.05
CA SER A 68 -18.45 15.31 2.98
C SER A 68 -19.43 14.47 2.16
N ARG A 69 -18.96 13.41 1.51
CA ARG A 69 -19.73 12.48 0.68
C ARG A 69 -19.12 11.07 0.80
N PRO A 70 -19.91 10.00 0.56
CA PRO A 70 -19.40 8.63 0.64
C PRO A 70 -18.19 8.41 -0.28
N LEU A 71 -17.19 7.66 0.20
CA LEU A 71 -15.97 7.39 -0.55
C LEU A 71 -16.23 6.78 -1.96
N PRO A 72 -17.22 5.89 -2.17
CA PRO A 72 -17.56 5.41 -3.51
C PRO A 72 -18.08 6.49 -4.48
N ALA A 73 -18.60 7.62 -3.97
CA ALA A 73 -19.04 8.75 -4.78
C ALA A 73 -17.90 9.70 -5.19
N VAL A 74 -16.69 9.46 -4.68
CA VAL A 74 -15.47 10.13 -5.12
C VAL A 74 -14.95 9.44 -6.38
N THR A 75 -14.54 10.21 -7.41
CA THR A 75 -14.01 9.63 -8.66
C THR A 75 -12.78 8.76 -8.39
N ALA A 76 -12.59 7.71 -9.17
CA ALA A 76 -11.54 6.73 -8.96
C ALA A 76 -10.12 7.34 -8.83
N PRO A 77 -9.68 8.28 -9.71
CA PRO A 77 -8.36 8.90 -9.56
C PRO A 77 -8.21 9.70 -8.26
N ILE A 78 -9.23 10.46 -7.84
CA ILE A 78 -9.18 11.23 -6.59
C ILE A 78 -9.23 10.29 -5.38
N ARG A 79 -10.02 9.24 -5.41
CA ARG A 79 -10.08 8.21 -4.36
C ARG A 79 -8.72 7.51 -4.20
N ALA A 80 -8.07 7.16 -5.29
CA ALA A 80 -6.74 6.58 -5.30
C ALA A 80 -5.68 7.54 -4.73
N LEU A 81 -5.72 8.83 -5.11
CA LEU A 81 -4.83 9.85 -4.56
C LEU A 81 -5.10 10.12 -3.06
N LEU A 82 -6.34 10.10 -2.60
CA LEU A 82 -6.65 10.17 -1.17
C LEU A 82 -5.97 9.02 -0.41
N ARG A 83 -6.16 7.78 -0.88
CA ARG A 83 -5.52 6.60 -0.28
C ARG A 83 -4.00 6.70 -0.32
N THR A 84 -3.41 7.12 -1.43
CA THR A 84 -1.97 7.37 -1.58
C THR A 84 -1.46 8.39 -0.56
N GLY A 85 -2.16 9.51 -0.40
CA GLY A 85 -1.78 10.57 0.54
C GLY A 85 -1.87 10.13 2.01
N VAL A 86 -2.99 9.52 2.41
CA VAL A 86 -3.15 9.08 3.81
C VAL A 86 -2.26 7.89 4.16
N THR A 87 -1.97 7.00 3.22
CA THR A 87 -1.00 5.91 3.44
C THR A 87 0.36 6.47 3.85
N GLN A 88 0.84 7.50 3.15
CA GLN A 88 2.09 8.17 3.49
C GLN A 88 2.04 8.86 4.85
N LEU A 89 0.91 9.53 5.18
CA LEU A 89 0.73 10.25 6.45
C LEU A 89 0.59 9.32 7.65
N TRP A 90 -0.14 8.22 7.49
CA TRP A 90 -0.58 7.39 8.62
C TRP A 90 0.26 6.13 8.82
N LEU A 91 0.91 5.62 7.76
CA LEU A 91 1.57 4.31 7.77
C LEU A 91 3.06 4.35 7.38
N MET A 92 3.53 5.44 6.75
CA MET A 92 4.90 5.49 6.22
C MET A 92 5.74 6.62 6.82
N ASP A 93 5.23 7.33 7.83
CA ASP A 93 5.89 8.46 8.50
C ASP A 93 6.49 9.51 7.53
N THR A 94 5.90 9.63 6.33
CA THR A 94 6.32 10.63 5.36
C THR A 94 6.01 12.02 5.90
N PRO A 95 6.95 12.98 5.82
CA PRO A 95 6.70 14.34 6.28
C PRO A 95 5.43 14.93 5.65
N PRO A 96 4.51 15.53 6.45
CA PRO A 96 3.19 15.96 5.97
C PRO A 96 3.24 16.91 4.78
N HIS A 97 4.21 17.82 4.74
CA HIS A 97 4.38 18.73 3.61
C HIS A 97 4.67 18.01 2.29
N ALA A 98 5.47 16.94 2.33
CA ALA A 98 5.78 16.11 1.16
C ALA A 98 4.57 15.22 0.79
N ALA A 99 3.98 14.51 1.77
CA ALA A 99 2.83 13.64 1.53
C ALA A 99 1.65 14.41 0.92
N VAL A 100 1.29 15.57 1.50
CA VAL A 100 0.17 16.38 1.00
C VAL A 100 0.55 17.12 -0.29
N GLY A 101 1.69 17.82 -0.29
CA GLY A 101 2.12 18.67 -1.41
C GLY A 101 2.25 17.86 -2.70
N GLU A 102 3.06 16.80 -2.68
CA GLU A 102 3.31 15.99 -3.88
C GLU A 102 2.06 15.23 -4.36
N THR A 103 1.16 14.83 -3.44
CA THR A 103 -0.10 14.20 -3.84
C THR A 103 -1.06 15.19 -4.51
N VAL A 104 -1.08 16.45 -4.07
CA VAL A 104 -1.87 17.50 -4.71
C VAL A 104 -1.29 17.87 -6.08
N GLU A 105 0.04 17.97 -6.21
CA GLU A 105 0.69 18.19 -7.50
C GLU A 105 0.44 17.02 -8.48
N ALA A 106 0.42 15.78 -7.98
CA ALA A 106 0.04 14.62 -8.78
C ALA A 106 -1.38 14.75 -9.34
N ALA A 107 -2.34 15.27 -8.55
CA ALA A 107 -3.70 15.53 -9.03
C ALA A 107 -3.72 16.60 -10.14
N LYS A 108 -2.93 17.67 -10.01
CA LYS A 108 -2.84 18.72 -11.04
C LYS A 108 -2.29 18.20 -12.37
N ALA A 109 -1.31 17.28 -12.30
CA ALA A 109 -0.70 16.64 -13.46
C ALA A 109 -1.56 15.54 -14.11
N TRP A 110 -2.63 15.10 -13.44
CA TRP A 110 -3.53 14.04 -13.91
C TRP A 110 -4.86 14.66 -14.39
N PRO A 111 -5.15 14.65 -15.71
CA PRO A 111 -6.32 15.34 -16.26
C PRO A 111 -7.63 14.97 -15.55
N GLU A 112 -7.85 13.67 -15.27
CA GLU A 112 -9.07 13.14 -14.65
C GLU A 112 -9.18 13.48 -13.16
N ALA A 113 -8.08 13.89 -12.51
CA ALA A 113 -8.03 14.25 -11.09
C ALA A 113 -7.94 15.77 -10.86
N ARG A 114 -7.58 16.54 -11.91
CA ARG A 114 -7.21 17.97 -11.78
C ARG A 114 -8.25 18.83 -11.07
N SER A 115 -9.52 18.62 -11.37
CA SER A 115 -10.62 19.38 -10.73
C SER A 115 -10.79 19.09 -9.24
N GLY A 116 -10.26 17.98 -8.75
CA GLY A 116 -10.36 17.55 -7.35
C GLY A 116 -9.23 18.03 -6.45
N GLY A 117 -8.24 18.79 -6.96
CA GLY A 117 -7.03 19.16 -6.22
C GLY A 117 -7.31 19.93 -4.91
N ALA A 118 -8.25 20.88 -4.93
CA ALA A 118 -8.63 21.63 -3.73
C ALA A 118 -9.31 20.74 -2.66
N PHE A 119 -10.21 19.86 -3.09
CA PHE A 119 -10.84 18.86 -2.22
C PHE A 119 -9.80 17.91 -1.62
N LEU A 120 -8.91 17.38 -2.45
CA LEU A 120 -7.81 16.50 -2.03
C LEU A 120 -6.92 17.18 -0.96
N ASN A 121 -6.50 18.42 -1.21
CA ASN A 121 -5.71 19.20 -0.25
C ASN A 121 -6.44 19.39 1.09
N ALA A 122 -7.72 19.76 1.06
CA ALA A 122 -8.51 19.97 2.27
C ALA A 122 -8.64 18.67 3.10
N VAL A 123 -8.94 17.55 2.46
CA VAL A 123 -9.08 16.25 3.12
C VAL A 123 -7.74 15.77 3.68
N LEU A 124 -6.65 15.83 2.91
CA LEU A 124 -5.33 15.39 3.37
C LEU A 124 -4.78 16.24 4.52
N ARG A 125 -5.01 17.57 4.52
CA ARG A 125 -4.65 18.41 5.66
C ARG A 125 -5.49 18.10 6.90
N ARG A 126 -6.75 17.74 6.73
CA ARG A 126 -7.60 17.27 7.83
C ARG A 126 -7.10 15.92 8.34
N ALA A 127 -6.78 14.99 7.45
CA ALA A 127 -6.24 13.66 7.78
C ALA A 127 -4.90 13.73 8.55
N ASP A 128 -4.06 14.72 8.27
CA ASP A 128 -2.81 14.93 9.03
C ASP A 128 -3.08 15.41 10.47
N ARG A 129 -4.09 16.27 10.66
CA ARG A 129 -4.47 16.76 12.01
C ARG A 129 -5.24 15.72 12.84
N GLU A 130 -6.08 14.95 12.18
CA GLU A 130 -7.00 13.98 12.79
C GLU A 130 -6.51 12.55 12.48
N ARG A 131 -5.28 12.24 12.92
CA ARG A 131 -4.67 10.92 12.68
C ARG A 131 -5.45 9.83 13.42
N PRO A 132 -5.81 8.73 12.75
CA PRO A 132 -6.50 7.63 13.39
C PRO A 132 -5.53 6.84 14.28
N ASP A 133 -6.06 6.28 15.35
CA ASP A 133 -5.39 5.21 16.08
C ASP A 133 -5.87 3.85 15.54
N PHE A 134 -5.09 3.26 14.64
CA PHE A 134 -5.42 1.97 14.03
C PHE A 134 -5.41 0.81 15.05
N SER A 135 -4.79 0.97 16.22
CA SER A 135 -4.81 -0.06 17.27
C SER A 135 -6.19 -0.27 17.88
N THR A 136 -7.07 0.73 17.74
CA THR A 136 -8.47 0.66 18.19
C THR A 136 -9.40 -0.05 17.23
N LEU A 137 -8.97 -0.26 15.98
CA LEU A 137 -9.75 -0.95 14.97
C LEU A 137 -9.58 -2.47 15.07
N SER A 138 -10.67 -3.20 14.88
CA SER A 138 -10.56 -4.65 14.75
C SER A 138 -9.70 -5.00 13.53
N PRO A 139 -8.73 -5.92 13.63
CA PRO A 139 -7.90 -6.33 12.50
C PRO A 139 -8.71 -6.79 11.28
N VAL A 140 -9.86 -7.44 11.48
CA VAL A 140 -10.71 -7.92 10.37
C VAL A 140 -11.33 -6.80 9.53
N THR A 141 -11.32 -5.55 10.00
CA THR A 141 -11.80 -4.38 9.24
C THR A 141 -10.97 -4.11 7.97
N ILE A 142 -9.80 -4.74 7.81
CA ILE A 142 -9.06 -4.69 6.54
C ILE A 142 -9.82 -5.31 5.37
N TRP A 143 -10.76 -6.20 5.66
CA TRP A 143 -11.58 -6.89 4.67
C TRP A 143 -12.95 -6.22 4.48
N PRO A 144 -13.57 -6.31 3.30
CA PRO A 144 -14.96 -5.93 3.12
C PRO A 144 -15.88 -6.87 3.92
N ASP A 145 -17.07 -6.39 4.32
CA ASP A 145 -18.01 -7.07 5.22
C ASP A 145 -18.32 -8.52 4.81
N TRP A 146 -18.50 -8.77 3.51
CA TRP A 146 -18.78 -10.11 3.01
C TRP A 146 -17.61 -11.09 3.26
N LEU A 147 -16.38 -10.62 3.19
CA LEU A 147 -15.19 -11.44 3.41
C LEU A 147 -14.91 -11.63 4.90
N GLN A 148 -15.14 -10.59 5.72
CA GLN A 148 -15.12 -10.71 7.18
C GLN A 148 -16.06 -11.81 7.63
N LYS A 149 -17.33 -11.75 7.15
CA LYS A 149 -18.34 -12.76 7.47
C LYS A 149 -17.92 -14.15 7.02
N ALA A 150 -17.43 -14.30 5.79
CA ALA A 150 -17.01 -15.58 5.25
C ALA A 150 -15.87 -16.23 6.07
N PHE A 151 -14.86 -15.45 6.45
CA PHE A 151 -13.75 -15.97 7.26
C PHE A 151 -14.18 -16.26 8.69
N THR A 152 -15.02 -15.40 9.30
CA THR A 152 -15.54 -15.64 10.66
C THR A 152 -16.41 -16.90 10.71
N ASP A 153 -17.29 -17.10 9.72
CA ASP A 153 -18.15 -18.29 9.64
C ASP A 153 -17.32 -19.58 9.41
N ALA A 154 -16.27 -19.51 8.61
CA ALA A 154 -15.46 -20.67 8.25
C ALA A 154 -14.40 -21.05 9.31
N LEU A 155 -13.79 -20.07 9.95
CA LEU A 155 -12.60 -20.25 10.81
C LEU A 155 -12.90 -19.99 12.29
N GLY A 156 -13.99 -19.30 12.60
CA GLY A 156 -14.24 -18.72 13.91
C GLY A 156 -13.56 -17.34 14.08
N GLU A 157 -14.05 -16.58 15.06
CA GLU A 157 -13.63 -15.19 15.29
C GLU A 157 -12.13 -15.06 15.61
N GLU A 158 -11.62 -15.90 16.49
CA GLU A 158 -10.22 -15.86 16.93
C GLU A 158 -9.24 -16.12 15.77
N ALA A 159 -9.51 -17.14 14.95
CA ALA A 159 -8.68 -17.47 13.81
C ALA A 159 -8.78 -16.43 12.69
N ALA A 160 -9.96 -15.84 12.47
CA ALA A 160 -10.14 -14.74 11.53
C ALA A 160 -9.33 -13.50 11.95
N ILE A 161 -9.34 -13.15 13.24
CA ILE A 161 -8.51 -12.06 13.79
C ILE A 161 -7.01 -12.37 13.62
N ALA A 162 -6.58 -13.59 13.92
CA ALA A 162 -5.18 -13.98 13.75
C ALA A 162 -4.74 -13.90 12.28
N LEU A 163 -5.58 -14.34 11.34
CA LEU A 163 -5.34 -14.23 9.91
C LEU A 163 -5.24 -12.77 9.45
N ALA A 164 -6.15 -11.91 9.90
CA ALA A 164 -6.11 -10.49 9.58
C ALA A 164 -4.85 -9.80 10.10
N LYS A 165 -4.43 -10.10 11.34
CA LYS A 165 -3.17 -9.61 11.92
C LYS A 165 -1.96 -10.05 11.09
N ALA A 166 -1.93 -11.32 10.64
CA ALA A 166 -0.86 -11.82 9.79
C ALA A 166 -0.79 -11.08 8.45
N GLN A 167 -1.95 -10.76 7.85
CA GLN A 167 -2.01 -10.00 6.59
C GLN A 167 -1.62 -8.52 6.73
N LEU A 168 -1.80 -7.91 7.89
CA LEU A 168 -1.35 -6.54 8.18
C LEU A 168 0.17 -6.44 8.28
N SER A 169 0.85 -7.52 8.62
CA SER A 169 2.30 -7.56 8.72
C SER A 169 2.95 -7.52 7.32
N GLU A 170 4.12 -6.90 7.23
CA GLU A 170 4.91 -7.02 6.00
C GLU A 170 5.30 -8.48 5.77
N PRO A 171 5.13 -8.99 4.53
CA PRO A 171 5.55 -10.35 4.22
C PRO A 171 7.06 -10.47 4.37
N VAL A 172 7.49 -11.53 5.04
CA VAL A 172 8.90 -11.89 5.14
C VAL A 172 9.34 -12.47 3.80
N LEU A 173 10.52 -12.08 3.32
CA LEU A 173 11.09 -12.64 2.12
C LEU A 173 11.65 -14.04 2.41
N TYR A 174 11.24 -15.01 1.60
CA TYR A 174 11.80 -16.35 1.58
C TYR A 174 12.47 -16.61 0.24
N LEU A 175 13.73 -17.02 0.28
CA LEU A 175 14.49 -17.40 -0.89
C LEU A 175 14.56 -18.94 -0.95
N THR A 176 14.40 -19.50 -2.15
CA THR A 176 14.68 -20.92 -2.40
C THR A 176 16.05 -21.02 -3.06
N PRO A 177 17.12 -21.37 -2.31
CA PRO A 177 18.46 -21.45 -2.86
C PRO A 177 18.57 -22.51 -3.96
N LYS A 178 19.31 -22.21 -5.02
CA LYS A 178 19.68 -23.20 -6.04
C LYS A 178 20.88 -24.05 -5.63
N SER A 179 21.55 -23.65 -4.55
CA SER A 179 22.77 -24.28 -4.03
C SER A 179 22.66 -24.40 -2.50
N ASP A 180 23.77 -24.23 -1.78
CA ASP A 180 23.87 -24.36 -0.33
C ASP A 180 23.04 -23.28 0.41
N PRO A 181 21.99 -23.66 1.17
CA PRO A 181 21.20 -22.73 1.94
C PRO A 181 21.97 -21.94 2.99
N ASP A 182 22.97 -22.57 3.64
CA ASP A 182 23.77 -21.93 4.68
C ASP A 182 24.63 -20.81 4.10
N LYS A 183 25.16 -21.00 2.90
CA LYS A 183 25.89 -19.97 2.17
C LYS A 183 24.99 -18.77 1.83
N VAL A 184 23.81 -19.01 1.28
CA VAL A 184 22.84 -17.95 0.95
C VAL A 184 22.36 -17.22 2.20
N ALA A 185 22.15 -17.95 3.30
CA ALA A 185 21.79 -17.34 4.58
C ALA A 185 22.90 -16.40 5.09
N ALA A 186 24.16 -16.81 5.01
CA ALA A 186 25.31 -15.98 5.40
C ALA A 186 25.45 -14.72 4.54
N GLU A 187 25.27 -14.82 3.22
CA GLU A 187 25.37 -13.72 2.26
C GLU A 187 24.22 -12.71 2.40
N THR A 188 23.01 -13.18 2.74
CA THR A 188 21.82 -12.34 2.84
C THR A 188 21.49 -11.86 4.26
N GLY A 189 22.25 -12.33 5.27
CA GLY A 189 21.92 -12.13 6.67
C GLY A 189 20.63 -12.82 7.10
N GLY A 190 20.24 -13.89 6.39
CA GLY A 190 19.03 -14.66 6.60
C GLY A 190 19.23 -15.84 7.53
N GLU A 191 18.16 -16.63 7.70
CA GLU A 191 18.10 -17.84 8.52
C GLU A 191 17.54 -18.98 7.70
N VAL A 192 18.19 -20.15 7.71
CA VAL A 192 17.68 -21.37 7.08
C VAL A 192 16.47 -21.88 7.86
N VAL A 193 15.36 -22.07 7.17
CA VAL A 193 14.12 -22.60 7.78
C VAL A 193 13.87 -24.05 7.35
N PRO A 194 12.97 -24.81 8.05
CA PRO A 194 12.61 -26.15 7.65
C PRO A 194 12.19 -26.22 6.17
N GLY A 195 12.77 -27.16 5.42
CA GLY A 195 12.58 -27.30 3.97
C GLY A 195 13.68 -26.64 3.13
N GLY A 196 14.71 -26.01 3.76
CA GLY A 196 15.89 -25.49 3.06
C GLY A 196 15.70 -24.12 2.42
N ALA A 197 14.57 -23.44 2.67
CA ALA A 197 14.41 -22.06 2.28
C ALA A 197 15.18 -21.13 3.27
N VAL A 198 15.58 -19.97 2.79
CA VAL A 198 16.22 -18.94 3.62
C VAL A 198 15.24 -17.80 3.87
N ARG A 199 14.89 -17.57 5.13
CA ARG A 199 14.12 -16.42 5.58
C ARG A 199 15.05 -15.22 5.70
N VAL A 200 14.79 -14.17 4.94
CA VAL A 200 15.64 -12.98 4.88
C VAL A 200 14.96 -11.82 5.60
N PRO A 201 15.64 -11.11 6.54
CA PRO A 201 15.11 -9.87 7.11
C PRO A 201 14.84 -8.85 6.00
N GLY A 202 13.78 -8.05 6.13
CA GLY A 202 13.23 -7.16 5.10
C GLY A 202 14.26 -6.46 4.19
N GLY A 203 13.85 -6.15 2.99
CA GLY A 203 14.66 -5.54 1.94
C GLY A 203 14.31 -6.09 0.56
N SER A 204 14.79 -5.43 -0.50
CA SER A 204 14.70 -5.93 -1.87
C SER A 204 15.71 -7.06 -2.10
N VAL A 205 15.33 -8.02 -2.95
CA VAL A 205 16.27 -9.06 -3.43
C VAL A 205 17.45 -8.43 -4.19
N GLU A 206 17.18 -7.33 -4.90
CA GLU A 206 18.17 -6.57 -5.68
C GLU A 206 19.25 -5.92 -4.81
N ASP A 207 18.96 -5.68 -3.52
CA ASP A 207 19.90 -5.10 -2.55
C ASP A 207 20.80 -6.16 -1.88
N LYS A 208 20.68 -7.44 -2.27
CA LYS A 208 21.41 -8.55 -1.66
C LYS A 208 22.51 -9.04 -2.58
N ASP A 209 23.75 -9.07 -2.05
CA ASP A 209 24.88 -9.67 -2.75
C ASP A 209 24.55 -11.13 -3.14
N GLY A 210 24.76 -11.48 -4.40
CA GLY A 210 24.55 -12.83 -4.89
C GLY A 210 23.28 -13.06 -5.73
N PHE A 211 22.54 -12.01 -6.07
CA PHE A 211 21.39 -12.04 -7.00
C PHE A 211 21.66 -11.17 -8.23
#